data_76fbf433505f455b01b6318f67dc2c59
#
_entry.id   76fbf433505f455b01b6318f67dc2c59
#
_cell.length_a   1.000
_cell.length_b   1.000
_cell.length_c   1.000
_cell.angle_alpha   90.00
_cell.angle_beta   90.00
_cell.angle_gamma   90.00
#
_symmetry.space_group_name_H-M   'P 1'
#
loop_
_entity.id
_entity.type
_entity.pdbx_description
1 polymer ?
#
loop_
_entity_poly.entity_id
_entity_poly.type
_entity_poly.pdbx_seq_one_letter_code
_entity_poly.pdbx_strand_id
1 'polypeptide(L)'
;SRPNQFYPIYVNNVDGKIASIGDVVQHGIDRNSIFVPDGCTALWPLSKDGDERLWSLVPEQARLNLEKGYLKVNNWNSANKSGTVYYLPSGTIKDIENGKATIVGYNTDGSVEAKYHSEGTTPPKRVWNMKTHNAETYGTNILNAIIGKRFDYPKSLYAVHDVIRFFVANKPNAIIVDFFSGSGTTLH
;
A
#
# COMPACT_ATOMS: atom_id res chain seq x y z
N SER A 1 4.35 -10.95 -23.50
CA SER A 1 3.48 -12.04 -23.06
C SER A 1 4.11 -12.74 -21.88
N ARG A 2 3.35 -12.99 -20.82
CA ARG A 2 3.80 -13.72 -19.61
C ARG A 2 3.00 -15.03 -19.52
N PRO A 3 3.33 -16.04 -20.31
CA PRO A 3 2.49 -17.23 -20.49
C PRO A 3 2.30 -18.06 -19.21
N ASN A 4 3.20 -17.92 -18.22
CA ASN A 4 3.26 -18.78 -17.04
C ASN A 4 2.56 -18.18 -15.81
N GLN A 5 1.62 -17.21 -15.96
CA GLN A 5 0.96 -16.55 -14.84
C GLN A 5 -0.56 -16.72 -14.86
N PHE A 6 -1.09 -17.63 -15.66
CA PHE A 6 -2.50 -18.03 -15.66
C PHE A 6 -2.63 -19.44 -15.10
N TYR A 7 -3.13 -19.53 -13.87
CA TYR A 7 -3.30 -20.79 -13.13
C TYR A 7 -4.35 -20.63 -12.03
N PRO A 8 -4.98 -21.72 -11.55
CA PRO A 8 -5.92 -21.66 -10.44
C PRO A 8 -5.21 -21.58 -9.09
N ILE A 9 -5.81 -20.84 -8.16
CA ILE A 9 -5.50 -20.89 -6.73
C ILE A 9 -6.66 -21.60 -6.05
N TYR A 10 -6.42 -22.75 -5.44
CA TYR A 10 -7.44 -23.53 -4.78
C TYR A 10 -7.64 -23.06 -3.35
N VAL A 11 -8.89 -22.72 -3.01
CA VAL A 11 -9.26 -22.13 -1.74
C VAL A 11 -10.31 -23.02 -1.07
N ASN A 12 -10.13 -23.32 0.20
CA ASN A 12 -11.07 -24.08 0.99
C ASN A 12 -12.40 -23.32 1.11
N ASN A 13 -13.50 -24.02 0.81
CA ASN A 13 -14.85 -23.44 0.76
C ASN A 13 -15.36 -22.96 2.12
N VAL A 14 -14.87 -23.54 3.22
CA VAL A 14 -15.35 -23.28 4.57
C VAL A 14 -14.67 -22.03 5.14
N ASP A 15 -13.35 -22.01 5.16
CA ASP A 15 -12.57 -20.99 5.88
C ASP A 15 -11.84 -20.00 4.98
N GLY A 16 -11.86 -20.19 3.65
CA GLY A 16 -11.23 -19.30 2.71
C GLY A 16 -9.70 -19.37 2.67
N LYS A 17 -9.10 -20.37 3.33
CA LYS A 17 -7.64 -20.56 3.26
C LYS A 17 -7.22 -21.10 1.91
N ILE A 18 -6.05 -20.70 1.45
CA ILE A 18 -5.46 -21.27 0.26
C ILE A 18 -5.01 -22.69 0.59
N ALA A 19 -5.59 -23.67 -0.10
CA ALA A 19 -5.27 -25.08 0.05
C ALA A 19 -4.02 -25.45 -0.79
N SER A 20 -3.97 -24.97 -2.04
CA SER A 20 -2.83 -25.21 -2.93
C SER A 20 -2.83 -24.27 -4.13
N ILE A 21 -1.72 -24.25 -4.85
CA ILE A 21 -1.53 -23.51 -6.10
C ILE A 21 -1.47 -24.51 -7.26
N GLY A 22 -2.35 -24.33 -8.23
CA GLY A 22 -2.39 -25.15 -9.43
C GLY A 22 -1.25 -24.88 -10.39
N ASP A 23 -1.20 -25.68 -11.46
CA ASP A 23 -0.24 -25.52 -12.53
C ASP A 23 -0.74 -24.55 -13.60
N VAL A 24 0.19 -24.07 -14.42
CA VAL A 24 -0.11 -23.16 -15.53
C VAL A 24 -1.10 -23.78 -16.49
N VAL A 25 -2.10 -23.02 -16.85
CA VAL A 25 -3.13 -23.38 -17.83
C VAL A 25 -3.03 -22.45 -19.03
N GLN A 26 -3.20 -22.99 -20.23
CA GLN A 26 -3.21 -22.17 -21.45
C GLN A 26 -4.46 -21.28 -21.48
N HIS A 27 -4.31 -20.07 -22.01
CA HIS A 27 -5.44 -19.16 -22.22
C HIS A 27 -6.51 -19.80 -23.12
N GLY A 28 -7.78 -19.54 -22.80
CA GLY A 28 -8.91 -20.00 -23.58
C GLY A 28 -9.34 -21.47 -23.34
N ILE A 29 -8.68 -22.20 -22.44
CA ILE A 29 -9.16 -23.53 -22.01
C ILE A 29 -10.44 -23.37 -21.17
N ASP A 30 -11.37 -24.29 -21.37
CA ASP A 30 -12.56 -24.37 -20.49
C ASP A 30 -12.12 -24.66 -19.07
N ARG A 31 -12.25 -23.67 -18.20
CA ARG A 31 -11.85 -23.71 -16.80
C ARG A 31 -12.65 -24.75 -15.99
N ASN A 32 -13.85 -25.13 -16.47
CA ASN A 32 -14.68 -26.15 -15.83
C ASN A 32 -14.10 -27.56 -16.06
N SER A 33 -13.23 -27.74 -17.06
CA SER A 33 -12.54 -29.01 -17.30
C SER A 33 -11.32 -29.24 -16.38
N ILE A 34 -10.90 -28.21 -15.64
CA ILE A 34 -9.75 -28.28 -14.75
C ILE A 34 -10.19 -28.94 -13.43
N PHE A 35 -9.41 -29.94 -13.00
CA PHE A 35 -9.66 -30.61 -11.72
C PHE A 35 -9.56 -29.63 -10.55
N VAL A 36 -10.56 -29.65 -9.69
CA VAL A 36 -10.60 -28.88 -8.44
C VAL A 36 -10.64 -29.87 -7.29
N PRO A 37 -9.74 -29.77 -6.30
CA PRO A 37 -9.77 -30.64 -5.13
C PRO A 37 -11.11 -30.55 -4.37
N ASP A 38 -11.53 -31.66 -3.77
CA ASP A 38 -12.76 -31.73 -2.98
C ASP A 38 -12.77 -30.69 -1.86
N GLY A 39 -13.92 -30.03 -1.69
CA GLY A 39 -14.06 -28.98 -0.69
C GLY A 39 -13.38 -27.64 -1.03
N CYS A 40 -12.81 -27.51 -2.22
CA CYS A 40 -12.16 -26.30 -2.69
C CYS A 40 -12.91 -25.60 -3.82
N THR A 41 -12.57 -24.35 -4.02
CA THR A 41 -12.96 -23.54 -5.19
C THR A 41 -11.68 -23.05 -5.87
N ALA A 42 -11.66 -23.07 -7.20
CA ALA A 42 -10.58 -22.50 -7.99
C ALA A 42 -10.79 -20.99 -8.19
N LEU A 43 -9.93 -20.17 -7.62
CA LEU A 43 -9.86 -18.74 -7.94
C LEU A 43 -8.96 -18.53 -9.15
N TRP A 44 -9.47 -17.83 -10.14
CA TRP A 44 -8.76 -17.48 -11.38
C TRP A 44 -8.46 -15.98 -11.43
N PRO A 45 -7.40 -15.55 -12.10
CA PRO A 45 -7.11 -14.13 -12.30
C PRO A 45 -8.04 -13.56 -13.39
N LEU A 46 -9.22 -13.14 -12.99
CA LEU A 46 -10.23 -12.58 -13.88
C LEU A 46 -10.49 -11.11 -13.56
N SER A 47 -10.85 -10.33 -14.58
CA SER A 47 -11.45 -9.01 -14.41
C SER A 47 -12.87 -9.12 -13.86
N LYS A 48 -13.46 -7.98 -13.49
CA LYS A 48 -14.88 -7.92 -13.09
C LYS A 48 -15.83 -8.38 -14.19
N ASP A 49 -15.42 -8.20 -15.45
CA ASP A 49 -16.19 -8.56 -16.64
C ASP A 49 -15.93 -10.01 -17.08
N GLY A 50 -15.09 -10.75 -16.35
CA GLY A 50 -14.77 -12.15 -16.61
C GLY A 50 -13.60 -12.38 -17.57
N ASP A 51 -12.94 -11.32 -18.05
CA ASP A 51 -11.76 -11.44 -18.90
C ASP A 51 -10.59 -12.05 -18.17
N GLU A 52 -9.81 -12.88 -18.86
CA GLU A 52 -8.61 -13.47 -18.34
C GLU A 52 -7.53 -12.41 -18.11
N ARG A 53 -6.98 -12.43 -16.91
CA ARG A 53 -5.85 -11.62 -16.46
C ARG A 53 -4.70 -12.54 -16.07
N LEU A 54 -3.66 -11.98 -15.50
CA LEU A 54 -2.51 -12.74 -15.04
C LEU A 54 -2.26 -12.46 -13.57
N TRP A 55 -1.85 -13.48 -12.82
CA TRP A 55 -1.32 -13.27 -11.49
C TRP A 55 0.00 -12.50 -11.54
N SER A 56 0.40 -11.89 -10.44
CA SER A 56 1.68 -11.18 -10.33
C SER A 56 2.88 -12.13 -10.19
N LEU A 57 2.63 -13.38 -9.80
CA LEU A 57 3.65 -14.40 -9.52
C LEU A 57 3.46 -15.59 -10.46
N VAL A 58 4.55 -16.30 -10.74
CA VAL A 58 4.50 -17.64 -11.34
C VAL A 58 4.16 -18.68 -10.27
N PRO A 59 3.62 -19.86 -10.62
CA PRO A 59 3.16 -20.86 -9.64
C PRO A 59 4.22 -21.25 -8.61
N GLU A 60 5.45 -21.45 -9.03
CA GLU A 60 6.55 -21.83 -8.15
C GLU A 60 6.79 -20.78 -7.06
N GLN A 61 6.82 -19.51 -7.45
CA GLN A 61 6.99 -18.42 -6.49
C GLN A 61 5.75 -18.26 -5.60
N ALA A 62 4.55 -18.49 -6.14
CA ALA A 62 3.32 -18.47 -5.35
C ALA A 62 3.29 -19.57 -4.30
N ARG A 63 3.76 -20.80 -4.62
CA ARG A 63 3.90 -21.90 -3.67
C ARG A 63 4.87 -21.56 -2.55
N LEU A 64 6.06 -21.06 -2.89
CA LEU A 64 7.05 -20.61 -1.89
C LEU A 64 6.51 -19.49 -0.98
N ASN A 65 5.76 -18.55 -1.55
CA ASN A 65 5.15 -17.48 -0.79
C ASN A 65 4.02 -18.00 0.11
N LEU A 66 3.26 -19.00 -0.35
CA LEU A 66 2.22 -19.65 0.47
C LEU A 66 2.84 -20.34 1.69
N GLU A 67 3.90 -21.13 1.50
CA GLU A 67 4.63 -21.81 2.58
C GLU A 67 5.17 -20.83 3.62
N LYS A 68 5.63 -19.65 3.19
CA LYS A 68 6.12 -18.58 4.06
C LYS A 68 5.03 -17.73 4.70
N GLY A 69 3.76 -17.96 4.37
CA GLY A 69 2.65 -17.13 4.83
C GLY A 69 2.55 -15.75 4.17
N TYR A 70 3.15 -15.56 2.98
CA TYR A 70 3.15 -14.29 2.24
C TYR A 70 2.00 -14.17 1.23
N LEU A 71 1.09 -15.13 1.25
CA LEU A 71 -0.06 -15.21 0.36
C LEU A 71 -1.30 -15.55 1.16
N LYS A 72 -2.42 -14.87 0.91
CA LYS A 72 -3.71 -15.14 1.54
C LYS A 72 -4.88 -14.73 0.66
N VAL A 73 -6.08 -15.14 1.05
CA VAL A 73 -7.34 -14.63 0.48
C VAL A 73 -8.00 -13.69 1.48
N ASN A 74 -8.30 -12.49 1.04
CA ASN A 74 -9.08 -11.52 1.78
C ASN A 74 -10.55 -11.56 1.33
N ASN A 75 -11.44 -11.16 2.24
CA ASN A 75 -12.87 -11.02 1.97
C ASN A 75 -13.52 -12.29 1.39
N TRP A 76 -13.13 -13.45 1.91
CA TRP A 76 -13.73 -14.70 1.50
C TRP A 76 -15.23 -14.71 1.78
N ASN A 77 -16.02 -15.02 0.74
CA ASN A 77 -17.46 -15.22 0.84
C ASN A 77 -17.77 -16.68 0.49
N SER A 78 -18.11 -17.48 1.49
CA SER A 78 -18.39 -18.92 1.33
C SER A 78 -19.66 -19.19 0.50
N ALA A 79 -20.64 -18.27 0.52
CA ALA A 79 -21.87 -18.43 -0.25
C ALA A 79 -21.62 -18.25 -1.76
N ASN A 80 -20.83 -17.25 -2.14
CA ASN A 80 -20.51 -16.96 -3.55
C ASN A 80 -19.19 -17.59 -3.98
N LYS A 81 -18.47 -18.26 -3.08
CA LYS A 81 -17.15 -18.87 -3.32
C LYS A 81 -16.18 -17.89 -3.99
N SER A 82 -16.10 -16.69 -3.44
CA SER A 82 -15.32 -15.59 -3.99
C SER A 82 -14.43 -14.94 -2.93
N GLY A 83 -13.31 -14.39 -3.36
CA GLY A 83 -12.37 -13.69 -2.50
C GLY A 83 -11.30 -13.00 -3.33
N THR A 84 -10.47 -12.19 -2.68
CA THR A 84 -9.37 -11.48 -3.33
C THR A 84 -8.05 -12.04 -2.85
N VAL A 85 -7.23 -12.53 -3.78
CA VAL A 85 -5.88 -13.00 -3.47
C VAL A 85 -5.00 -11.79 -3.16
N TYR A 86 -4.33 -11.85 -2.02
CA TYR A 86 -3.42 -10.83 -1.53
C TYR A 86 -2.01 -11.38 -1.42
N TYR A 87 -1.05 -10.63 -1.91
CA TYR A 87 0.38 -10.93 -1.81
C TYR A 87 1.05 -9.96 -0.84
N LEU A 88 1.93 -10.47 0.00
CA LEU A 88 2.82 -9.58 0.73
C LEU A 88 3.71 -8.84 -0.27
N PRO A 89 3.76 -7.49 -0.26
CA PRO A 89 4.57 -6.74 -1.22
C PRO A 89 6.04 -7.15 -1.17
N SER A 90 6.69 -7.21 -2.33
CA SER A 90 8.11 -7.58 -2.43
C SER A 90 9.03 -6.65 -1.62
N GLY A 91 8.66 -5.38 -1.46
CA GLY A 91 9.34 -4.44 -0.58
C GLY A 91 9.30 -4.88 0.89
N THR A 92 8.11 -5.28 1.37
CA THR A 92 7.94 -5.78 2.74
C THR A 92 8.71 -7.10 2.96
N ILE A 93 8.71 -8.00 1.97
CA ILE A 93 9.50 -9.24 2.04
C ILE A 93 10.99 -8.91 2.19
N LYS A 94 11.52 -7.99 1.37
CA LYS A 94 12.91 -7.53 1.48
C LYS A 94 13.20 -6.86 2.82
N ASP A 95 12.27 -6.10 3.36
CA ASP A 95 12.43 -5.44 4.66
C ASP A 95 12.46 -6.47 5.80
N ILE A 96 11.71 -7.56 5.69
CA ILE A 96 11.80 -8.70 6.62
C ILE A 96 13.17 -9.39 6.48
N GLU A 97 13.59 -9.69 5.26
CA GLU A 97 14.89 -10.34 4.98
C GLU A 97 16.09 -9.49 5.46
N ASN A 98 15.98 -8.18 5.36
CA ASN A 98 17.01 -7.23 5.79
C ASN A 98 16.89 -6.82 7.28
N GLY A 99 15.97 -7.39 8.04
CA GLY A 99 15.80 -7.10 9.46
C GLY A 99 15.21 -5.73 9.80
N LYS A 100 14.61 -5.03 8.83
CA LYS A 100 13.88 -3.77 9.07
C LYS A 100 12.47 -4.01 9.62
N ALA A 101 11.91 -5.17 9.31
CA ALA A 101 10.66 -5.66 9.86
C ALA A 101 10.86 -7.07 10.41
N THR A 102 10.07 -7.45 11.40
CA THR A 102 10.10 -8.79 12.00
C THR A 102 8.72 -9.41 11.92
N ILE A 103 8.65 -10.72 11.63
CA ILE A 103 7.42 -11.49 11.76
C ILE A 103 7.15 -11.67 13.26
N VAL A 104 6.05 -11.11 13.73
CA VAL A 104 5.64 -11.14 15.15
C VAL A 104 4.62 -12.23 15.45
N GLY A 105 4.02 -12.81 14.41
CA GLY A 105 3.03 -13.88 14.53
C GLY A 105 2.48 -14.33 13.20
N TYR A 106 1.50 -15.24 13.29
CA TYR A 106 0.74 -15.74 12.13
C TYR A 106 -0.75 -15.60 12.42
N ASN A 107 -1.48 -15.16 11.41
CA ASN A 107 -2.93 -15.11 11.45
C ASN A 107 -3.53 -16.53 11.38
N THR A 108 -4.82 -16.65 11.66
CA THR A 108 -5.55 -17.92 11.60
C THR A 108 -5.54 -18.57 10.23
N ASP A 109 -5.36 -17.79 9.17
CA ASP A 109 -5.23 -18.24 7.78
C ASP A 109 -3.81 -18.67 7.39
N GLY A 110 -2.86 -18.61 8.33
CA GLY A 110 -1.44 -18.91 8.11
C GLY A 110 -0.62 -17.76 7.54
N SER A 111 -1.23 -16.61 7.26
CA SER A 111 -0.50 -15.44 6.78
C SER A 111 0.31 -14.78 7.89
N VAL A 112 1.47 -14.22 7.55
CA VAL A 112 2.34 -13.56 8.51
C VAL A 112 1.76 -12.23 8.99
N GLU A 113 2.01 -11.93 10.26
CA GLU A 113 1.89 -10.59 10.82
C GLU A 113 3.31 -10.03 10.97
N ALA A 114 3.62 -8.95 10.24
CA ALA A 114 4.92 -8.32 10.28
C ALA A 114 4.85 -6.93 10.92
N LYS A 115 5.85 -6.60 11.74
CA LYS A 115 5.98 -5.29 12.39
C LYS A 115 7.32 -4.65 12.03
N TYR A 116 7.28 -3.39 11.64
CA TYR A 116 8.49 -2.60 11.42
C TYR A 116 9.08 -2.11 12.74
N HIS A 117 10.41 -2.06 12.84
CA HIS A 117 11.14 -1.60 14.02
C HIS A 117 11.14 -0.09 14.18
N SER A 118 10.91 0.65 13.10
CA SER A 118 10.78 2.10 13.09
C SER A 118 9.56 2.53 12.28
N GLU A 119 8.98 3.66 12.64
CA GLU A 119 7.97 4.29 11.80
C GLU A 119 8.60 4.62 10.45
N GLY A 120 8.00 4.11 9.38
CA GLY A 120 8.48 4.37 8.03
C GLY A 120 8.36 5.86 7.70
N THR A 121 9.45 6.47 7.23
CA THR A 121 9.39 7.82 6.66
C THR A 121 8.82 7.72 5.25
N THR A 122 7.72 8.40 5.00
CA THR A 122 7.16 8.49 3.65
C THR A 122 7.81 9.67 2.92
N PRO A 123 8.41 9.47 1.74
CA PRO A 123 8.89 10.59 0.94
C PRO A 123 7.76 11.57 0.65
N PRO A 124 8.02 12.89 0.63
CA PRO A 124 7.00 13.87 0.32
C PRO A 124 6.46 13.65 -1.09
N LYS A 125 5.17 13.85 -1.26
CA LYS A 125 4.54 13.79 -2.57
C LYS A 125 5.04 14.95 -3.44
N ARG A 126 5.05 14.78 -4.75
CA ARG A 126 5.39 15.86 -5.71
C ARG A 126 4.43 17.04 -5.63
N VAL A 127 3.18 16.79 -5.25
CA VAL A 127 2.15 17.81 -5.04
C VAL A 127 1.59 17.60 -3.64
N TRP A 128 1.63 18.66 -2.84
CA TRP A 128 1.07 18.67 -1.49
C TRP A 128 -0.34 19.27 -1.53
N ASN A 129 -1.34 18.40 -1.58
CA ASN A 129 -2.74 18.80 -1.58
C ASN A 129 -3.33 18.61 -0.17
N MET A 130 -2.89 19.43 0.78
CA MET A 130 -3.40 19.43 2.15
C MET A 130 -4.32 20.62 2.35
N LYS A 131 -5.45 20.43 3.04
CA LYS A 131 -6.39 21.52 3.38
C LYS A 131 -5.69 22.63 4.17
N THR A 132 -4.75 22.28 5.04
CA THR A 132 -3.94 23.20 5.84
C THR A 132 -3.01 24.08 5.01
N HIS A 133 -2.70 23.70 3.77
CA HIS A 133 -1.87 24.48 2.86
C HIS A 133 -2.64 25.56 2.09
N ASN A 134 -3.94 25.70 2.35
CA ASN A 134 -4.74 26.77 1.74
C ASN A 134 -4.25 28.14 2.23
N ALA A 135 -3.75 28.95 1.30
CA ALA A 135 -3.16 30.24 1.60
C ALA A 135 -4.18 31.29 2.05
N GLU A 136 -5.42 31.22 1.60
CA GLU A 136 -6.49 32.11 2.04
C GLU A 136 -6.82 31.86 3.51
N THR A 137 -7.11 30.61 3.87
CA THR A 137 -7.54 30.25 5.23
C THR A 137 -6.39 30.39 6.24
N TYR A 138 -5.21 29.86 5.90
CA TYR A 138 -4.09 29.71 6.83
C TYR A 138 -2.92 30.67 6.56
N GLY A 139 -3.12 31.64 5.70
CA GLY A 139 -2.23 32.75 5.44
C GLY A 139 -2.98 34.08 5.57
N THR A 140 -3.79 34.41 4.57
CA THR A 140 -4.46 35.73 4.46
C THR A 140 -5.38 36.02 5.65
N ASN A 141 -6.25 35.09 6.02
CA ASN A 141 -7.20 35.31 7.12
C ASN A 141 -6.50 35.44 8.46
N ILE A 142 -5.47 34.63 8.72
CA ILE A 142 -4.68 34.71 9.96
C ILE A 142 -3.96 36.04 10.02
N LEU A 143 -3.23 36.42 8.96
CA LEU A 143 -2.45 37.64 8.94
C LEU A 143 -3.34 38.89 9.06
N ASN A 144 -4.50 38.91 8.37
CA ASN A 144 -5.45 40.01 8.45
C ASN A 144 -6.06 40.18 9.85
N ALA A 145 -6.22 39.08 10.60
CA ALA A 145 -6.68 39.15 11.99
C ALA A 145 -5.63 39.80 12.92
N ILE A 146 -4.34 39.73 12.59
CA ILE A 146 -3.23 40.23 13.40
C ILE A 146 -2.89 41.69 13.05
N ILE A 147 -2.69 41.98 11.76
CA ILE A 147 -2.19 43.28 11.30
C ILE A 147 -3.15 44.05 10.35
N GLY A 148 -4.33 43.49 10.08
CA GLY A 148 -5.26 44.00 9.07
C GLY A 148 -4.73 43.72 7.64
N LYS A 149 -5.41 44.30 6.64
CA LYS A 149 -5.05 44.15 5.21
C LYS A 149 -3.82 44.99 4.84
N ARG A 150 -2.66 44.58 5.32
CA ARG A 150 -1.38 45.28 5.10
C ARG A 150 -0.38 44.51 4.26
N PHE A 151 -0.66 43.25 3.95
CA PHE A 151 0.24 42.40 3.17
C PHE A 151 -0.55 41.56 2.18
N ASP A 152 -0.12 41.60 0.92
CA ASP A 152 -0.75 40.84 -0.15
C ASP A 152 -0.10 39.45 -0.31
N TYR A 153 -0.93 38.44 -0.56
CA TYR A 153 -0.51 37.06 -0.87
C TYR A 153 0.39 36.37 0.17
N PRO A 154 0.04 36.41 1.47
CA PRO A 154 0.80 35.66 2.47
C PRO A 154 0.70 34.16 2.18
N LYS A 155 1.76 33.42 2.47
CA LYS A 155 1.77 31.97 2.35
C LYS A 155 1.05 31.33 3.53
N SER A 156 0.49 30.11 3.32
CA SER A 156 0.00 29.34 4.44
C SER A 156 1.12 29.06 5.45
N LEU A 157 0.86 29.34 6.71
CA LEU A 157 1.72 29.04 7.83
C LEU A 157 2.15 27.57 7.85
N TYR A 158 1.18 26.68 7.69
CA TYR A 158 1.43 25.22 7.70
C TYR A 158 2.21 24.75 6.48
N ALA A 159 2.03 25.35 5.30
CA ALA A 159 2.82 25.02 4.13
C ALA A 159 4.30 25.38 4.33
N VAL A 160 4.59 26.55 4.89
CA VAL A 160 5.97 26.99 5.19
C VAL A 160 6.56 26.11 6.30
N HIS A 161 5.82 25.84 7.37
CA HIS A 161 6.22 24.95 8.45
C HIS A 161 6.62 23.56 7.91
N ASP A 162 5.77 22.95 7.08
CA ASP A 162 6.02 21.60 6.57
C ASP A 162 7.24 21.54 5.64
N VAL A 163 7.46 22.60 4.82
CA VAL A 163 8.67 22.72 4.00
C VAL A 163 9.91 22.80 4.89
N ILE A 164 9.91 23.68 5.89
CA ILE A 164 11.05 23.83 6.80
C ILE A 164 11.30 22.53 7.55
N ARG A 165 10.25 21.92 8.14
CA ARG A 165 10.33 20.68 8.88
C ARG A 165 10.89 19.53 8.04
N PHE A 166 10.53 19.47 6.76
CA PHE A 166 11.05 18.45 5.85
C PHE A 166 12.59 18.45 5.78
N PHE A 167 13.20 19.60 5.79
CA PHE A 167 14.68 19.73 5.67
C PHE A 167 15.42 19.66 7.01
N VAL A 168 14.77 20.05 8.10
CA VAL A 168 15.46 20.27 9.38
C VAL A 168 14.93 19.49 10.57
N ALA A 169 13.87 18.66 10.43
CA ALA A 169 13.24 17.95 11.53
C ALA A 169 14.23 17.14 12.41
N ASN A 170 15.27 16.59 11.79
CA ASN A 170 16.29 15.79 12.47
C ASN A 170 17.60 16.59 12.72
N LYS A 171 17.57 17.92 12.63
CA LYS A 171 18.73 18.82 12.76
C LYS A 171 18.44 19.88 13.81
N PRO A 172 18.57 19.59 15.12
CA PRO A 172 18.16 20.51 16.18
C PRO A 172 18.94 21.84 16.19
N ASN A 173 20.12 21.86 15.60
CA ASN A 173 20.96 23.07 15.49
C ASN A 173 20.96 23.67 14.08
N ALA A 174 19.95 23.38 13.25
CA ALA A 174 19.87 23.96 11.92
C ALA A 174 19.65 25.46 12.00
N ILE A 175 20.39 26.22 11.17
CA ILE A 175 20.20 27.65 10.98
C ILE A 175 19.35 27.84 9.72
N ILE A 176 18.24 28.55 9.86
CA ILE A 176 17.35 28.90 8.77
C ILE A 176 17.50 30.38 8.49
N VAL A 177 17.82 30.74 7.25
CA VAL A 177 17.98 32.13 6.81
C VAL A 177 16.96 32.41 5.73
N ASP A 178 16.13 33.42 5.97
CA ASP A 178 15.14 33.90 5.02
C ASP A 178 15.39 35.39 4.74
N PHE A 179 15.95 35.70 3.58
CA PHE A 179 16.28 37.08 3.16
C PHE A 179 15.04 37.85 2.73
N PHE A 180 13.94 37.19 2.42
CA PHE A 180 12.70 37.81 1.93
C PHE A 180 11.50 37.30 2.74
N SER A 181 11.57 37.49 4.05
CA SER A 181 10.59 36.94 5.01
C SER A 181 9.12 37.37 4.77
N GLY A 182 8.92 38.40 3.95
CA GLY A 182 7.56 38.84 3.55
C GLY A 182 6.65 39.10 4.75
N SER A 183 5.65 38.25 4.93
CA SER A 183 4.73 38.32 6.07
C SER A 183 5.31 37.78 7.38
N GLY A 184 6.56 37.36 7.41
CA GLY A 184 7.18 36.78 8.59
C GLY A 184 6.79 35.33 8.88
N THR A 185 6.18 34.64 7.93
CA THR A 185 5.68 33.25 8.11
C THR A 185 6.79 32.27 8.48
N THR A 186 8.04 32.53 8.09
CA THR A 186 9.21 31.68 8.41
C THR A 186 9.63 31.79 9.87
N LEU A 187 9.26 32.89 10.57
CA LEU A 187 9.65 33.16 11.95
C LEU A 187 8.68 32.56 12.99
N HIS A 188 7.57 32.03 12.56
CA HIS A 188 6.59 31.36 13.40
C HIS A 188 6.99 29.90 13.60
#